data_c4fc3f193020654f3ebbfdbdc04b78c1
#
_entry.id   c4fc3f193020654f3ebbfdbdc04b78c1
#
_cell.length_a   1.000
_cell.length_b   1.000
_cell.length_c   1.000
_cell.angle_alpha   90.00
_cell.angle_beta   90.00
_cell.angle_gamma   90.00
#
_symmetry.space_group_name_H-M   'P 1'
#
loop_
_entity.id
_entity.type
_entity.pdbx_description
1 polymer ?
#
loop_
_entity_poly.entity_id
_entity_poly.type
_entity_poly.pdbx_seq_one_letter_code
_entity_poly.pdbx_strand_id
1 'polypeptide(L)'
;MASEKQISANRANALKGRGPRSVGGKARASKNATRHGLAAIIWKQASAVSSIEQLTQLFRADGYSEQNARLAAVVEYQTKSIRNVRSRIGVQIFEAADGRGPVETLAENLRRLQSIDRYEKRMASLKKRVFQEMQREI
;
A
#
# COMPACT_ATOMS: atom_id res chain seq x y z
N MET A 1 -19.30 15.35 -1.72
CA MET A 1 -19.39 15.06 -0.26
C MET A 1 -20.42 13.98 -0.06
N ALA A 2 -20.21 13.05 0.89
CA ALA A 2 -21.21 12.03 1.21
C ALA A 2 -22.38 12.67 1.95
N SER A 3 -23.63 12.30 1.63
CA SER A 3 -24.83 12.82 2.31
C SER A 3 -24.89 12.29 3.76
N GLU A 4 -25.56 13.01 4.65
CA GLU A 4 -25.75 12.57 6.05
C GLU A 4 -26.40 11.17 6.15
N LYS A 5 -27.31 10.85 5.24
CA LYS A 5 -27.91 9.51 5.13
C LYS A 5 -26.88 8.44 4.79
N GLN A 6 -25.93 8.72 3.91
CA GLN A 6 -24.82 7.79 3.59
C GLN A 6 -23.87 7.62 4.76
N ILE A 7 -23.57 8.69 5.49
CA ILE A 7 -22.70 8.65 6.67
C ILE A 7 -23.37 7.83 7.78
N SER A 8 -24.66 8.03 8.03
CA SER A 8 -25.43 7.28 9.01
C SER A 8 -25.53 5.80 8.65
N ALA A 9 -25.84 5.48 7.39
CA ALA A 9 -25.90 4.10 6.90
C ALA A 9 -24.53 3.39 7.01
N ASN A 10 -23.43 4.09 6.68
CA ASN A 10 -22.09 3.55 6.81
C ASN A 10 -21.69 3.30 8.26
N ARG A 11 -22.07 4.16 9.21
CA ARG A 11 -21.88 3.94 10.65
C ARG A 11 -22.67 2.74 11.15
N ALA A 12 -23.94 2.61 10.75
CA ALA A 12 -24.78 1.47 11.11
C ALA A 12 -24.23 0.16 10.54
N ASN A 13 -23.71 0.16 9.30
CA ASN A 13 -23.09 -1.00 8.69
C ASN A 13 -21.73 -1.35 9.33
N ALA A 14 -20.94 -0.35 9.74
CA ALA A 14 -19.70 -0.57 10.47
C ALA A 14 -19.93 -1.23 11.84
N LEU A 15 -21.00 -0.89 12.52
CA LEU A 15 -21.41 -1.56 13.79
C LEU A 15 -21.84 -3.02 13.58
N LYS A 16 -22.40 -3.36 12.41
CA LYS A 16 -22.76 -4.74 12.04
C LYS A 16 -21.53 -5.54 11.55
N GLY A 17 -20.60 -4.90 10.91
CA GLY A 17 -19.38 -5.48 10.34
C GLY A 17 -18.26 -5.69 11.37
N ARG A 18 -18.48 -6.54 12.38
CA ARG A 18 -17.51 -6.78 13.48
C ARG A 18 -16.25 -7.56 13.06
N GLY A 19 -16.01 -7.78 11.78
CA GLY A 19 -14.87 -8.57 11.32
C GLY A 19 -14.92 -10.05 11.79
N PRO A 20 -13.90 -10.84 11.49
CA PRO A 20 -13.87 -12.25 11.86
C PRO A 20 -13.74 -12.41 13.38
N ARG A 21 -14.69 -13.15 14.00
CA ARG A 21 -14.71 -13.39 15.45
C ARG A 21 -13.93 -14.64 15.84
N SER A 22 -13.88 -15.66 14.98
CA SER A 22 -13.16 -16.91 15.25
C SER A 22 -11.65 -16.74 15.11
N VAL A 23 -10.87 -17.52 15.86
CA VAL A 23 -9.40 -17.54 15.76
C VAL A 23 -8.96 -17.84 14.31
N GLY A 24 -9.57 -18.82 13.66
CA GLY A 24 -9.31 -19.16 12.26
C GLY A 24 -9.71 -18.05 11.27
N GLY A 25 -10.78 -17.31 11.55
CA GLY A 25 -11.21 -16.15 10.77
C GLY A 25 -10.23 -14.98 10.91
N LYS A 26 -9.77 -14.70 12.13
CA LYS A 26 -8.72 -13.68 12.40
C LYS A 26 -7.40 -14.05 11.73
N ALA A 27 -6.99 -15.31 11.81
CA ALA A 27 -5.78 -15.80 11.14
C ALA A 27 -5.87 -15.69 9.60
N ARG A 28 -7.03 -16.00 9.00
CA ARG A 28 -7.28 -15.80 7.57
C ARG A 28 -7.27 -14.34 7.17
N ALA A 29 -7.91 -13.46 7.94
CA ALA A 29 -7.90 -12.02 7.70
C ALA A 29 -6.49 -11.44 7.83
N SER A 30 -5.72 -11.85 8.83
CA SER A 30 -4.32 -11.49 9.00
C SER A 30 -3.45 -11.97 7.83
N LYS A 31 -3.62 -13.22 7.37
CA LYS A 31 -2.93 -13.75 6.18
C LYS A 31 -3.30 -12.97 4.93
N ASN A 32 -4.55 -12.56 4.76
CA ASN A 32 -4.98 -11.73 3.64
C ASN A 32 -4.36 -10.33 3.67
N ALA A 33 -4.23 -9.73 4.86
CA ALA A 33 -3.54 -8.45 5.04
C ALA A 33 -2.02 -8.57 4.77
N THR A 34 -1.41 -9.70 5.15
CA THR A 34 0.03 -9.99 4.93
C THR A 34 0.32 -10.55 3.54
N ARG A 35 -0.67 -11.10 2.84
CA ARG A 35 -0.49 -11.78 1.54
C ARG A 35 0.11 -10.89 0.46
N HIS A 36 -0.03 -9.59 0.60
CA HIS A 36 0.57 -8.62 -0.31
C HIS A 36 1.78 -7.92 0.31
N GLY A 37 2.06 -8.11 1.59
CA GLY A 37 3.26 -7.63 2.28
C GLY A 37 3.49 -6.11 2.28
N LEU A 38 2.64 -5.37 1.57
CA LEU A 38 2.87 -3.96 1.25
C LEU A 38 2.61 -3.01 2.41
N ALA A 39 1.76 -3.40 3.37
CA ALA A 39 1.42 -2.54 4.50
C ALA A 39 2.15 -2.89 5.81
N ALA A 40 2.52 -4.17 6.00
CA ALA A 40 3.03 -4.66 7.28
C ALA A 40 4.57 -4.76 7.35
N ILE A 41 5.27 -4.76 6.21
CA ILE A 41 6.70 -5.09 6.13
C ILE A 41 7.59 -3.85 6.32
N ILE A 42 7.08 -2.66 6.00
CA ILE A 42 7.90 -1.44 5.95
C ILE A 42 8.53 -1.13 7.31
N TRP A 43 7.77 -1.26 8.39
CA TRP A 43 8.25 -0.94 9.74
C TRP A 43 9.09 -2.04 10.40
N LYS A 44 9.15 -3.23 9.80
CA LYS A 44 9.90 -4.39 10.33
C LYS A 44 11.28 -4.56 9.69
N GLN A 45 11.55 -3.88 8.58
CA GLN A 45 12.82 -3.96 7.88
C GLN A 45 13.70 -2.76 8.22
N ALA A 46 14.85 -3.00 8.81
CA ALA A 46 15.83 -1.94 9.14
C ALA A 46 16.22 -1.10 7.91
N SER A 47 16.35 -1.74 6.73
CA SER A 47 16.62 -1.06 5.46
C SER A 47 15.49 -0.10 5.03
N ALA A 48 14.24 -0.43 5.33
CA ALA A 48 13.11 0.44 5.04
C ALA A 48 13.11 1.69 5.93
N VAL A 49 13.38 1.49 7.22
CA VAL A 49 13.49 2.59 8.20
C VAL A 49 14.60 3.55 7.78
N SER A 50 15.80 3.03 7.47
CA SER A 50 16.94 3.84 7.02
C SER A 50 16.63 4.63 5.74
N SER A 51 15.97 4.00 4.75
CA SER A 51 15.59 4.68 3.51
C SER A 51 14.56 5.78 3.74
N ILE A 52 13.58 5.55 4.61
CA ILE A 52 12.58 6.57 4.97
C ILE A 52 13.24 7.73 5.70
N GLU A 53 14.17 7.45 6.61
CA GLU A 53 14.91 8.48 7.34
C GLU A 53 15.71 9.37 6.39
N GLN A 54 16.47 8.77 5.44
CA GLN A 54 17.21 9.52 4.43
C GLN A 54 16.30 10.39 3.56
N LEU A 55 15.16 9.86 3.10
CA LEU A 55 14.19 10.66 2.35
C LEU A 55 13.58 11.78 3.19
N THR A 56 13.32 11.53 4.48
CA THR A 56 12.82 12.56 5.40
C THR A 56 13.82 13.71 5.52
N GLN A 57 15.10 13.40 5.67
CA GLN A 57 16.15 14.43 5.76
C GLN A 57 16.25 15.26 4.47
N LEU A 58 16.12 14.63 3.29
CA LEU A 58 16.10 15.35 2.02
C LEU A 58 14.93 16.34 1.94
N PHE A 59 13.72 15.89 2.25
CA PHE A 59 12.54 16.79 2.26
C PHE A 59 12.67 17.91 3.30
N ARG A 60 13.28 17.64 4.45
CA ARG A 60 13.56 18.70 5.44
C ARG A 60 14.59 19.72 4.94
N ALA A 61 15.60 19.28 4.21
CA ALA A 61 16.57 20.19 3.60
C ALA A 61 15.93 21.10 2.53
N ASP A 62 14.86 20.63 1.88
CA ASP A 62 14.04 21.43 0.96
C ASP A 62 13.08 22.42 1.68
N GLY A 63 13.09 22.48 3.02
CA GLY A 63 12.33 23.45 3.82
C GLY A 63 10.98 22.96 4.35
N TYR A 64 10.61 21.70 4.13
CA TYR A 64 9.34 21.17 4.62
C TYR A 64 9.36 20.84 6.12
N SER A 65 8.21 20.96 6.78
CA SER A 65 8.06 20.56 8.17
C SER A 65 8.41 19.09 8.38
N GLU A 66 8.87 18.72 9.58
CA GLU A 66 9.25 17.34 9.88
C GLU A 66 8.11 16.35 9.66
N GLN A 67 6.89 16.74 10.00
CA GLN A 67 5.70 15.90 9.84
C GLN A 67 5.42 15.61 8.36
N ASN A 68 5.42 16.64 7.50
CA ASN A 68 5.15 16.51 6.09
C ASN A 68 6.31 15.83 5.35
N ALA A 69 7.55 16.14 5.69
CA ALA A 69 8.74 15.48 5.19
C ALA A 69 8.69 13.96 5.45
N ARG A 70 8.36 13.56 6.67
CA ARG A 70 8.24 12.14 7.05
C ARG A 70 7.08 11.45 6.33
N LEU A 71 5.94 12.11 6.21
CA LEU A 71 4.79 11.55 5.49
C LEU A 71 5.09 11.37 4.00
N ALA A 72 5.72 12.34 3.36
CA ALA A 72 6.17 12.26 1.97
C ALA A 72 7.19 11.13 1.77
N ALA A 73 8.17 11.01 2.65
CA ALA A 73 9.18 9.96 2.61
C ALA A 73 8.55 8.55 2.69
N VAL A 74 7.58 8.36 3.57
CA VAL A 74 6.83 7.10 3.69
C VAL A 74 6.07 6.79 2.41
N VAL A 75 5.37 7.78 1.85
CA VAL A 75 4.58 7.61 0.61
C VAL A 75 5.48 7.31 -0.59
N GLU A 76 6.63 7.97 -0.71
CA GLU A 76 7.61 7.70 -1.77
C GLU A 76 8.19 6.29 -1.65
N TYR A 77 8.61 5.90 -0.45
CA TYR A 77 9.12 4.56 -0.21
C TYR A 77 8.09 3.47 -0.53
N GLN A 78 6.83 3.66 -0.11
CA GLN A 78 5.74 2.72 -0.40
C GLN A 78 5.46 2.64 -1.90
N THR A 79 5.41 3.76 -2.59
CA THR A 79 5.21 3.82 -4.05
C THR A 79 6.31 3.04 -4.79
N LYS A 80 7.57 3.24 -4.41
CA LYS A 80 8.71 2.51 -4.96
C LYS A 80 8.61 1.00 -4.68
N SER A 81 8.24 0.63 -3.47
CA SER A 81 8.07 -0.78 -3.07
C SER A 81 6.96 -1.47 -3.87
N ILE A 82 5.83 -0.80 -4.08
CA ILE A 82 4.73 -1.31 -4.91
C ILE A 82 5.20 -1.56 -6.34
N ARG A 83 5.89 -0.60 -6.94
CA ARG A 83 6.44 -0.73 -8.30
C ARG A 83 7.40 -1.90 -8.42
N ASN A 84 8.28 -2.10 -7.43
CA ASN A 84 9.22 -3.22 -7.41
C ASN A 84 8.50 -4.58 -7.32
N VAL A 85 7.45 -4.68 -6.51
CA VAL A 85 6.63 -5.90 -6.42
C VAL A 85 5.89 -6.16 -7.72
N ARG A 86 5.30 -5.10 -8.32
CA ARG A 86 4.63 -5.18 -9.62
C ARG A 86 5.57 -5.69 -10.72
N SER A 87 6.78 -5.14 -10.79
CA SER A 87 7.79 -5.55 -11.78
C SER A 87 8.15 -7.03 -11.61
N ARG A 88 8.39 -7.49 -10.38
CA ARG A 88 8.69 -8.92 -10.12
C ARG A 88 7.55 -9.85 -10.55
N ILE A 89 6.31 -9.49 -10.24
CA ILE A 89 5.15 -10.27 -10.64
C ILE A 89 4.99 -10.24 -12.17
N GLY A 90 5.27 -9.12 -12.82
CA GLY A 90 5.28 -9.03 -14.28
C GLY A 90 6.27 -9.99 -14.92
N VAL A 91 7.48 -10.09 -14.38
CA VAL A 91 8.48 -11.09 -14.83
C VAL A 91 7.96 -12.52 -14.64
N GLN A 92 7.41 -12.83 -13.46
CA GLN A 92 6.85 -14.17 -13.19
C GLN A 92 5.68 -14.54 -14.13
N ILE A 93 4.83 -13.57 -14.49
CA ILE A 93 3.75 -13.77 -15.46
C ILE A 93 4.34 -14.06 -16.84
N PHE A 94 5.34 -13.30 -17.26
CA PHE A 94 6.00 -13.51 -18.55
C PHE A 94 6.67 -14.88 -18.63
N GLU A 95 7.41 -15.29 -17.60
CA GLU A 95 8.06 -16.60 -17.52
C GLU A 95 7.05 -17.75 -17.55
N ALA A 96 5.91 -17.60 -16.85
CA ALA A 96 4.85 -18.60 -16.87
C ALA A 96 4.14 -18.67 -18.22
N ALA A 97 3.95 -17.54 -18.91
CA ALA A 97 3.34 -17.50 -20.24
C ALA A 97 4.26 -18.07 -21.32
N ASP A 98 5.58 -17.97 -21.16
CA ASP A 98 6.59 -18.51 -22.07
C ASP A 98 6.92 -20.01 -21.80
N GLY A 99 6.11 -20.66 -20.97
CA GLY A 99 6.27 -22.09 -20.64
C GLY A 99 7.43 -22.42 -19.70
N ARG A 100 8.10 -21.41 -19.13
CA ARG A 100 9.21 -21.56 -18.21
C ARG A 100 8.77 -21.65 -16.74
N GLY A 101 7.47 -21.54 -16.49
CA GLY A 101 6.89 -21.61 -15.14
C GLY A 101 5.59 -22.42 -15.10
N PRO A 102 5.11 -22.83 -13.90
CA PRO A 102 3.87 -23.57 -13.74
C PRO A 102 2.67 -22.72 -14.16
N VAL A 103 1.75 -23.26 -14.96
CA VAL A 103 0.53 -22.57 -15.46
C VAL A 103 -0.37 -22.12 -14.29
N GLU A 104 -0.42 -22.86 -13.20
CA GLU A 104 -1.17 -22.52 -11.98
C GLU A 104 -0.69 -21.19 -11.35
N THR A 105 0.58 -20.89 -11.48
CA THR A 105 1.21 -19.66 -10.99
C THR A 105 0.73 -18.43 -11.78
N LEU A 106 0.36 -18.60 -13.06
CA LEU A 106 -0.10 -17.51 -13.92
C LEU A 106 -1.40 -16.89 -13.38
N ALA A 107 -2.42 -17.70 -13.12
CA ALA A 107 -3.70 -17.22 -12.59
C ALA A 107 -3.57 -16.54 -11.22
N GLU A 108 -2.70 -17.08 -10.36
CA GLU A 108 -2.43 -16.48 -9.05
C GLU A 108 -1.70 -15.14 -9.19
N ASN A 109 -0.70 -15.04 -10.04
CA ASN A 109 0.05 -13.82 -10.29
C ASN A 109 -0.83 -12.72 -10.93
N LEU A 110 -1.75 -13.08 -11.82
CA LEU A 110 -2.73 -12.14 -12.37
C LEU A 110 -3.66 -11.57 -11.28
N ARG A 111 -4.15 -12.41 -10.35
CA ARG A 111 -4.94 -11.94 -9.21
C ARG A 111 -4.13 -11.04 -8.28
N ARG A 112 -2.85 -11.36 -8.05
CA ARG A 112 -1.93 -10.51 -7.27
C ARG A 112 -1.74 -9.16 -7.94
N LEU A 113 -1.54 -9.13 -9.26
CA LEU A 113 -1.38 -7.90 -10.03
C LEU A 113 -2.62 -7.00 -9.91
N GLN A 114 -3.83 -7.54 -10.04
CA GLN A 114 -5.08 -6.79 -9.85
C GLN A 114 -5.19 -6.18 -8.43
N SER A 115 -4.68 -6.88 -7.42
CA SER A 115 -4.66 -6.37 -6.06
C SER A 115 -3.65 -5.23 -5.90
N ILE A 116 -2.49 -5.33 -6.54
CA ILE A 116 -1.46 -4.29 -6.56
C ILE A 116 -1.97 -3.03 -7.25
N ASP A 117 -2.69 -3.14 -8.36
CA ASP A 117 -3.29 -1.99 -9.05
C ASP A 117 -4.19 -1.15 -8.14
N ARG A 118 -4.95 -1.81 -7.25
CA ARG A 118 -5.77 -1.11 -6.25
C ARG A 118 -4.92 -0.37 -5.22
N TYR A 119 -3.81 -0.98 -4.79
CA TYR A 119 -2.87 -0.33 -3.88
C TYR A 119 -2.17 0.85 -4.55
N GLU A 120 -1.73 0.69 -5.78
CA GLU A 120 -1.07 1.73 -6.57
C GLU A 120 -1.97 2.97 -6.74
N LYS A 121 -3.24 2.77 -7.11
CA LYS A 121 -4.24 3.85 -7.20
C LYS A 121 -4.44 4.57 -5.87
N ARG A 122 -4.51 3.82 -4.77
CA ARG A 122 -4.66 4.39 -3.42
C ARG A 122 -3.43 5.20 -3.03
N MET A 123 -2.22 4.69 -3.30
CA MET A 123 -0.98 5.39 -3.02
C MET A 123 -0.79 6.63 -3.89
N ALA A 124 -1.17 6.57 -5.17
CA ALA A 124 -1.15 7.74 -6.05
C ALA A 124 -2.04 8.87 -5.53
N SER A 125 -3.26 8.53 -5.06
CA SER A 125 -4.17 9.50 -4.46
C SER A 125 -3.62 10.09 -3.16
N LEU A 126 -3.00 9.27 -2.32
CA LEU A 126 -2.36 9.71 -1.08
C LEU A 126 -1.16 10.62 -1.38
N LYS A 127 -0.30 10.21 -2.31
CA LYS A 127 0.85 11.00 -2.76
C LYS A 127 0.43 12.38 -3.23
N LYS A 128 -0.57 12.46 -4.13
CA LYS A 128 -1.09 13.73 -4.64
C LYS A 128 -1.52 14.64 -3.49
N ARG A 129 -2.25 14.12 -2.51
CA ARG A 129 -2.74 14.89 -1.37
C ARG A 129 -1.60 15.41 -0.48
N VAL A 130 -0.64 14.54 -0.14
CA VAL A 130 0.52 14.91 0.69
C VAL A 130 1.33 16.01 0.02
N PHE A 131 1.65 15.87 -1.26
CA PHE A 131 2.41 16.88 -1.98
C PHE A 131 1.64 18.19 -2.19
N GLN A 132 0.33 18.15 -2.31
CA GLN A 132 -0.49 19.38 -2.31
C GLN A 132 -0.47 20.11 -0.95
N GLU A 133 -0.44 19.36 0.16
CA GLU A 133 -0.30 19.95 1.49
C GLU A 133 1.09 20.56 1.67
N MET A 134 2.15 19.89 1.23
CA MET A 134 3.52 20.40 1.27
C MET A 134 3.68 21.68 0.46
N GLN A 135 3.07 21.79 -0.71
CA GLN A 135 3.10 23.01 -1.54
C GLN A 135 2.45 24.23 -0.88
N ARG A 136 1.63 24.03 0.15
CA ARG A 136 1.00 25.13 0.91
C ARG A 136 1.85 25.63 2.08
N GLU A 137 2.91 24.91 2.42
CA GLU A 137 3.85 25.30 3.48
C GLU A 137 4.93 26.26 2.99
N ILE A 138 5.19 26.30 1.69
CA ILE A 138 6.15 27.20 1.03
C ILE A 138 5.43 28.46 0.55
#